data_4bf6c014e2606f8fa64bf77ffdd61e9e
#
_entry.id   4bf6c014e2606f8fa64bf77ffdd61e9e
#
_cell.length_a   1.000
_cell.length_b   1.000
_cell.length_c   1.000
_cell.angle_alpha   90.00
_cell.angle_beta   90.00
_cell.angle_gamma   90.00
#
_symmetry.space_group_name_H-M   'P 1'
#
loop_
_entity.id
_entity.type
_entity.pdbx_description
1 polymer ?
#
loop_
_entity_poly.entity_id
_entity_poly.type
_entity_poly.pdbx_seq_one_letter_code
_entity_poly.pdbx_strand_id
1 'polypeptide(L)'
;MAEQKNPQAQPELSLSEQTRIRREKLTNLQAEGQNPFVITRFDWDATSQQIKDNFDAMEGKPVKVAGRLMSKRGMGKVSFCDLQDRDGRIQLYARQDEMDEEVYKKFKKFDIGDIVGVEGEAFRTQRGEMSVRAHNITLLSKSLLPLPEKFHGLQDKELRFRQRYVDLMVNPEVKKNFIIRSQFIKFMRNYLDNMGYMEVETPVLNTIAGGAAARPFITHHNTLDIDMYMRIATELPLKRLIVGGMDRVYEIGRIFRNEGMDPKHNPEFTTVEMYQAYADFHTMMDIAEDILAGAAKEINGSYQVEWMGEQIDLTPGWRRLTMVDAVKEYVGVDFGAITDDAEAVAAAKAVGVELADAAEKTWGNALYACFDQKVEEKLIQPTFITMYPVEVSPLTKRSPADPRLTERFELFICHSELANAYSELNDPIDQRQRFEKQVEQRERGDDETEMLDEDFLTAMEYGMPPTGGMGMGIDRCVMLLTGADTIREVILFPTMKPLD
;
A
#
# COMPACT_ATOMS: atom_id res chain seq x y z
N MET A 1 3.67 60.07 13.68
CA MET A 1 3.97 58.67 13.32
C MET A 1 3.39 58.43 11.91
N ALA A 2 4.24 58.29 10.93
CA ALA A 2 3.83 58.17 9.54
C ALA A 2 3.43 56.70 9.25
N GLU A 3 2.22 56.50 8.80
CA GLU A 3 1.73 55.24 8.27
C GLU A 3 2.51 54.86 7.01
N GLN A 4 3.26 53.77 7.07
CA GLN A 4 3.88 53.15 5.91
C GLN A 4 2.76 52.49 5.09
N LYS A 5 2.45 53.09 3.93
CA LYS A 5 1.61 52.48 2.90
C LYS A 5 2.32 51.26 2.34
N ASN A 6 1.71 50.09 2.56
CA ASN A 6 2.07 48.81 1.94
C ASN A 6 1.88 48.96 0.40
N PRO A 7 2.85 48.56 -0.45
CA PRO A 7 2.67 48.62 -1.90
C PRO A 7 1.53 47.67 -2.29
N GLN A 8 0.58 48.15 -3.07
CA GLN A 8 -0.59 47.44 -3.56
C GLN A 8 -0.19 46.09 -4.17
N ALA A 9 -0.60 45.00 -3.53
CA ALA A 9 -0.57 43.68 -4.12
C ALA A 9 -1.45 43.70 -5.39
N GLN A 10 -0.89 43.35 -6.54
CA GLN A 10 -1.68 43.18 -7.76
C GLN A 10 -2.72 42.09 -7.51
N PRO A 11 -3.99 42.26 -7.98
CA PRO A 11 -5.01 41.25 -7.78
C PRO A 11 -4.53 39.91 -8.42
N GLU A 12 -4.67 38.82 -7.66
CA GLU A 12 -4.35 37.50 -8.16
C GLU A 12 -5.24 37.16 -9.35
N LEU A 13 -4.62 36.73 -10.46
CA LEU A 13 -5.32 36.29 -11.68
C LEU A 13 -6.13 35.03 -11.36
N SER A 14 -7.34 34.92 -11.90
CA SER A 14 -8.12 33.70 -11.78
C SER A 14 -7.40 32.50 -12.42
N LEU A 15 -7.70 31.28 -11.95
CA LEU A 15 -7.12 30.03 -12.50
C LEU A 15 -7.29 29.90 -14.01
N SER A 16 -8.48 30.29 -14.53
CA SER A 16 -8.78 30.30 -15.96
C SER A 16 -7.92 31.30 -16.74
N GLU A 17 -7.67 32.47 -16.15
CA GLU A 17 -6.84 33.51 -16.79
C GLU A 17 -5.36 33.11 -16.77
N GLN A 18 -4.84 32.57 -15.70
CA GLN A 18 -3.47 32.02 -15.63
C GLN A 18 -3.27 30.92 -16.67
N THR A 19 -4.24 30.01 -16.80
CA THR A 19 -4.21 28.93 -17.80
C THR A 19 -4.21 29.49 -19.23
N ARG A 20 -5.01 30.50 -19.53
CA ARG A 20 -5.05 31.16 -20.82
C ARG A 20 -3.70 31.79 -21.17
N ILE A 21 -3.12 32.56 -20.25
CA ILE A 21 -1.81 33.19 -20.43
C ILE A 21 -0.71 32.15 -20.70
N ARG A 22 -0.71 31.03 -19.99
CA ARG A 22 0.28 29.96 -20.19
C ARG A 22 0.15 29.30 -21.56
N ARG A 23 -1.09 29.08 -22.04
CA ARG A 23 -1.35 28.58 -23.40
C ARG A 23 -0.92 29.56 -24.47
N GLU A 24 -1.18 30.87 -24.29
CA GLU A 24 -0.67 31.91 -25.21
C GLU A 24 0.87 31.94 -25.27
N LYS A 25 1.55 31.84 -24.12
CA LYS A 25 3.01 31.72 -24.06
C LYS A 25 3.52 30.51 -24.86
N LEU A 26 2.85 29.35 -24.73
CA LEU A 26 3.21 28.15 -25.52
C LEU A 26 3.04 28.41 -27.04
N THR A 27 1.89 28.97 -27.44
CA THR A 27 1.62 29.31 -28.86
C THR A 27 2.71 30.22 -29.42
N ASN A 28 3.12 31.22 -28.66
CA ASN A 28 4.19 32.14 -29.09
C ASN A 28 5.54 31.41 -29.21
N LEU A 29 5.89 30.55 -28.26
CA LEU A 29 7.11 29.71 -28.34
C LEU A 29 7.09 28.80 -29.56
N GLN A 30 5.95 28.22 -29.90
CA GLN A 30 5.79 27.35 -31.07
C GLN A 30 5.95 28.16 -32.39
N ALA A 31 5.36 29.38 -32.47
CA ALA A 31 5.48 30.26 -33.58
C ALA A 31 6.93 30.75 -33.82
N GLU A 32 7.71 30.89 -32.74
CA GLU A 32 9.13 31.24 -32.77
C GLU A 32 10.03 30.03 -33.05
N GLY A 33 9.48 28.83 -33.32
CA GLY A 33 10.25 27.60 -33.55
C GLY A 33 10.91 27.03 -32.27
N GLN A 34 10.44 27.43 -31.09
CA GLN A 34 10.99 27.07 -29.78
C GLN A 34 10.03 26.17 -29.02
N ASN A 35 9.35 25.26 -29.69
CA ASN A 35 8.43 24.32 -29.07
C ASN A 35 9.17 23.38 -28.07
N PRO A 36 8.94 23.49 -26.76
CA PRO A 36 9.64 22.65 -25.79
C PRO A 36 9.30 21.16 -25.94
N PHE A 37 8.12 20.84 -26.46
CA PHE A 37 7.64 19.46 -26.57
C PHE A 37 8.30 18.64 -27.68
N VAL A 38 9.16 19.23 -28.49
CA VAL A 38 9.97 18.48 -29.47
C VAL A 38 11.29 17.99 -28.87
N ILE A 39 11.65 18.45 -27.66
CA ILE A 39 12.86 18.01 -26.98
C ILE A 39 12.59 16.62 -26.37
N THR A 40 13.33 15.62 -26.84
CA THR A 40 13.14 14.23 -26.44
C THR A 40 14.09 13.77 -25.34
N ARG A 41 15.19 14.49 -25.10
CA ARG A 41 16.24 14.14 -24.15
C ARG A 41 16.96 15.37 -23.63
N PHE A 42 17.33 15.32 -22.37
CA PHE A 42 18.28 16.24 -21.74
C PHE A 42 19.26 15.41 -20.90
N ASP A 43 20.54 15.56 -21.15
CA ASP A 43 21.59 14.82 -20.44
C ASP A 43 21.95 15.55 -19.15
N TRP A 44 21.34 15.11 -18.04
CA TRP A 44 21.69 15.54 -16.69
C TRP A 44 22.74 14.58 -16.09
N ASP A 45 23.60 15.08 -15.20
CA ASP A 45 24.69 14.32 -14.60
C ASP A 45 24.65 14.29 -13.06
N ALA A 46 23.84 15.14 -12.42
CA ALA A 46 23.70 15.20 -10.97
C ALA A 46 22.24 15.48 -10.55
N THR A 47 21.85 14.96 -9.39
CA THR A 47 20.61 15.33 -8.70
C THR A 47 20.87 16.36 -7.62
N SER A 48 19.81 17.05 -7.17
CA SER A 48 19.85 18.01 -6.07
C SER A 48 20.49 17.45 -4.82
N GLN A 49 20.18 16.20 -4.45
CA GLN A 49 20.72 15.55 -3.27
C GLN A 49 22.18 15.15 -3.47
N GLN A 50 22.54 14.60 -4.63
CA GLN A 50 23.94 14.25 -4.94
C GLN A 50 24.87 15.46 -4.86
N ILE A 51 24.40 16.63 -5.34
CA ILE A 51 25.16 17.89 -5.24
C ILE A 51 25.35 18.26 -3.76
N LYS A 52 24.29 18.17 -2.94
CA LYS A 52 24.35 18.52 -1.52
C LYS A 52 25.25 17.58 -0.71
N ASP A 53 25.12 16.30 -0.94
CA ASP A 53 25.88 15.26 -0.21
C ASP A 53 27.39 15.30 -0.54
N ASN A 54 27.72 15.71 -1.77
CA ASN A 54 29.10 15.76 -2.26
C ASN A 54 29.58 17.21 -2.52
N PHE A 55 28.97 18.18 -1.86
CA PHE A 55 29.14 19.60 -2.22
C PHE A 55 30.60 20.05 -2.24
N ASP A 56 31.39 19.73 -1.22
CA ASP A 56 32.79 20.13 -1.14
C ASP A 56 33.64 19.61 -2.31
N ALA A 57 33.26 18.45 -2.85
CA ALA A 57 33.92 17.87 -4.01
C ALA A 57 33.39 18.44 -5.34
N MET A 58 32.20 19.03 -5.34
CA MET A 58 31.51 19.53 -6.53
C MET A 58 31.53 21.06 -6.66
N GLU A 59 31.88 21.80 -5.60
CA GLU A 59 31.95 23.27 -5.61
C GLU A 59 32.88 23.76 -6.73
N GLY A 60 32.38 24.69 -7.54
CA GLY A 60 33.09 25.23 -8.72
C GLY A 60 33.17 24.29 -9.92
N LYS A 61 32.56 23.08 -9.86
CA LYS A 61 32.54 22.16 -11.00
C LYS A 61 31.26 22.31 -11.83
N PRO A 62 31.34 22.08 -13.15
CA PRO A 62 30.19 22.08 -14.01
C PRO A 62 29.23 20.94 -13.61
N VAL A 63 27.93 21.23 -13.61
CA VAL A 63 26.84 20.30 -13.35
C VAL A 63 25.69 20.53 -14.32
N LYS A 64 24.98 19.47 -14.67
CA LYS A 64 23.74 19.50 -15.44
C LYS A 64 22.62 18.90 -14.61
N VAL A 65 21.62 19.70 -14.29
CA VAL A 65 20.46 19.27 -13.49
C VAL A 65 19.17 19.50 -14.26
N ALA A 66 18.17 18.68 -14.03
CA ALA A 66 16.85 18.82 -14.61
C ALA A 66 15.77 18.66 -13.56
N GLY A 67 14.70 19.46 -13.65
CA GLY A 67 13.61 19.38 -12.70
C GLY A 67 12.52 20.42 -12.94
N ARG A 68 11.60 20.51 -12.00
CA ARG A 68 10.47 21.44 -12.01
C ARG A 68 10.80 22.71 -11.24
N LEU A 69 10.49 23.86 -11.83
CA LEU A 69 10.56 25.15 -11.14
C LEU A 69 9.44 25.25 -10.10
N MET A 70 9.80 25.26 -8.81
CA MET A 70 8.85 25.33 -7.70
C MET A 70 8.70 26.74 -7.14
N SER A 71 9.70 27.60 -7.37
CA SER A 71 9.64 29.00 -7.02
C SER A 71 10.48 29.83 -7.98
N LYS A 72 10.16 31.12 -8.07
CA LYS A 72 10.93 32.07 -8.85
C LYS A 72 10.81 33.46 -8.25
N ARG A 73 11.95 34.04 -7.87
CA ARG A 73 12.04 35.38 -7.27
C ARG A 73 13.06 36.19 -8.07
N GLY A 74 12.64 37.29 -8.66
CA GLY A 74 13.51 38.21 -9.38
C GLY A 74 13.93 39.38 -8.50
N MET A 75 15.22 39.71 -8.51
CA MET A 75 15.81 40.90 -7.87
C MET A 75 16.69 41.63 -8.87
N GLY A 76 16.08 42.55 -9.66
CA GLY A 76 16.81 43.27 -10.70
C GLY A 76 17.39 42.35 -11.80
N LYS A 77 18.71 42.27 -11.86
CA LYS A 77 19.45 41.43 -12.84
C LYS A 77 19.67 39.97 -12.37
N VAL A 78 19.14 39.59 -11.21
CA VAL A 78 19.32 38.27 -10.60
C VAL A 78 17.96 37.62 -10.40
N SER A 79 17.89 36.32 -10.60
CA SER A 79 16.73 35.49 -10.28
C SER A 79 17.17 34.29 -9.46
N PHE A 80 16.43 34.02 -8.38
CA PHE A 80 16.56 32.81 -7.58
C PHE A 80 15.35 31.91 -7.85
N CYS A 81 15.57 30.64 -8.07
CA CYS A 81 14.52 29.64 -8.28
C CYS A 81 14.79 28.40 -7.45
N ASP A 82 13.77 27.71 -7.00
CA ASP A 82 13.91 26.36 -6.45
C ASP A 82 13.60 25.35 -7.58
N LEU A 83 14.56 24.53 -7.92
CA LEU A 83 14.41 23.39 -8.82
C LEU A 83 14.15 22.14 -7.99
N GLN A 84 13.05 21.44 -8.27
CA GLN A 84 12.73 20.16 -7.66
C GLN A 84 12.95 19.03 -8.66
N ASP A 85 13.76 18.08 -8.27
CA ASP A 85 14.00 16.85 -9.02
C ASP A 85 13.44 15.61 -8.29
N ARG A 86 13.89 14.42 -8.64
CA ARG A 86 13.45 13.17 -8.02
C ARG A 86 13.87 13.02 -6.56
N ASP A 87 15.00 13.61 -6.17
CA ASP A 87 15.65 13.38 -4.87
C ASP A 87 15.46 14.56 -3.88
N GLY A 88 15.07 15.74 -4.39
CA GLY A 88 14.86 16.89 -3.53
C GLY A 88 14.75 18.22 -4.27
N ARG A 89 15.25 19.26 -3.63
CA ARG A 89 15.27 20.62 -4.18
C ARG A 89 16.67 21.23 -4.09
N ILE A 90 17.02 22.03 -5.10
CA ILE A 90 18.23 22.84 -5.08
C ILE A 90 17.90 24.25 -5.59
N GLN A 91 18.57 25.26 -5.04
CA GLN A 91 18.42 26.62 -5.49
C GLN A 91 19.18 26.83 -6.82
N LEU A 92 18.54 27.46 -7.77
CA LEU A 92 19.17 28.00 -8.97
C LEU A 92 19.44 29.49 -8.78
N TYR A 93 20.62 29.92 -9.14
CA TYR A 93 21.03 31.31 -9.22
C TYR A 93 21.26 31.66 -10.70
N ALA A 94 20.40 32.49 -11.26
CA ALA A 94 20.47 32.94 -12.64
C ALA A 94 20.72 34.44 -12.69
N ARG A 95 21.80 34.86 -13.29
CA ARG A 95 22.24 36.25 -13.38
C ARG A 95 22.41 36.69 -14.83
N GLN A 96 21.87 37.86 -15.16
CA GLN A 96 21.79 38.35 -16.55
C GLN A 96 23.16 38.51 -17.20
N ASP A 97 24.17 38.91 -16.45
CA ASP A 97 25.54 39.17 -16.94
C ASP A 97 26.45 37.90 -16.92
N GLU A 98 25.94 36.76 -16.41
CA GLU A 98 26.61 35.45 -16.43
C GLU A 98 25.97 34.45 -17.38
N MET A 99 24.92 34.88 -18.10
CA MET A 99 24.18 34.07 -19.07
C MET A 99 24.10 34.80 -20.41
N ASP A 100 23.85 34.05 -21.49
CA ASP A 100 23.46 34.64 -22.77
C ASP A 100 22.21 35.51 -22.58
N GLU A 101 22.20 36.72 -23.16
CA GLU A 101 21.14 37.71 -22.97
C GLU A 101 19.77 37.17 -23.45
N GLU A 102 19.76 36.45 -24.57
CA GLU A 102 18.52 35.87 -25.13
C GLU A 102 18.02 34.69 -24.27
N VAL A 103 18.93 33.86 -23.74
CA VAL A 103 18.57 32.78 -22.81
C VAL A 103 17.97 33.36 -21.53
N TYR A 104 18.57 34.42 -20.97
CA TYR A 104 18.02 35.05 -19.75
C TYR A 104 16.68 35.73 -20.01
N LYS A 105 16.48 36.41 -21.14
CA LYS A 105 15.18 37.00 -21.53
C LYS A 105 14.09 35.91 -21.64
N LYS A 106 14.41 34.77 -22.24
CA LYS A 106 13.47 33.63 -22.35
C LYS A 106 13.15 33.05 -20.95
N PHE A 107 14.16 32.80 -20.14
CA PHE A 107 14.00 32.31 -18.79
C PHE A 107 13.11 33.24 -17.93
N LYS A 108 13.19 34.54 -18.10
CA LYS A 108 12.30 35.51 -17.41
C LYS A 108 10.81 35.23 -17.67
N LYS A 109 10.45 34.66 -18.83
CA LYS A 109 9.07 34.34 -19.21
C LYS A 109 8.60 32.97 -18.72
N PHE A 110 9.50 32.13 -18.18
CA PHE A 110 9.14 30.82 -17.64
C PHE A 110 8.26 30.95 -16.40
N ASP A 111 7.35 29.99 -16.21
CA ASP A 111 6.40 29.97 -15.13
C ASP A 111 6.79 28.93 -14.06
N ILE A 112 6.29 29.14 -12.83
CA ILE A 112 6.33 28.10 -11.79
C ILE A 112 5.56 26.89 -12.29
N GLY A 113 6.16 25.69 -12.15
CA GLY A 113 5.64 24.44 -12.69
C GLY A 113 6.31 23.99 -13.99
N ASP A 114 6.99 24.89 -14.72
CA ASP A 114 7.75 24.51 -15.92
C ASP A 114 8.86 23.51 -15.57
N ILE A 115 9.13 22.57 -16.48
CA ILE A 115 10.26 21.64 -16.36
C ILE A 115 11.41 22.19 -17.18
N VAL A 116 12.57 22.29 -16.56
CA VAL A 116 13.77 22.88 -17.17
C VAL A 116 14.98 21.97 -17.01
N GLY A 117 15.87 22.06 -17.99
CA GLY A 117 17.25 21.60 -17.91
C GLY A 117 18.18 22.78 -17.67
N VAL A 118 19.13 22.63 -16.77
CA VAL A 118 20.06 23.69 -16.36
C VAL A 118 21.48 23.18 -16.49
N GLU A 119 22.30 23.92 -17.19
CA GLU A 119 23.74 23.75 -17.24
C GLU A 119 24.39 24.89 -16.47
N GLY A 120 25.27 24.56 -15.54
CA GLY A 120 25.88 25.55 -14.66
C GLY A 120 26.99 24.95 -13.80
N GLU A 121 27.27 25.57 -12.68
CA GLU A 121 28.25 25.09 -11.72
C GLU A 121 27.67 25.06 -10.30
N ALA A 122 28.09 24.09 -9.50
CA ALA A 122 27.76 24.04 -8.08
C ALA A 122 28.50 25.15 -7.35
N PHE A 123 27.80 25.98 -6.56
CA PHE A 123 28.44 27.06 -5.80
C PHE A 123 27.70 27.33 -4.50
N ARG A 124 28.40 27.93 -3.54
CA ARG A 124 27.79 28.38 -2.29
C ARG A 124 27.51 29.89 -2.35
N THR A 125 26.28 30.26 -2.07
CA THR A 125 25.90 31.68 -1.98
C THR A 125 26.61 32.36 -0.78
N GLN A 126 26.65 33.69 -0.77
CA GLN A 126 27.20 34.48 0.38
C GLN A 126 26.49 34.17 1.71
N ARG A 127 25.27 33.64 1.67
CA ARG A 127 24.51 33.21 2.86
C ARG A 127 24.70 31.74 3.22
N GLY A 128 25.59 31.04 2.53
CA GLY A 128 25.88 29.63 2.80
C GLY A 128 24.98 28.63 2.08
N GLU A 129 24.02 29.05 1.24
CA GLU A 129 23.11 28.14 0.55
C GLU A 129 23.81 27.43 -0.60
N MET A 130 23.72 26.09 -0.63
CA MET A 130 24.21 25.25 -1.73
C MET A 130 23.31 25.41 -2.94
N SER A 131 23.86 25.86 -4.06
CA SER A 131 23.09 26.31 -5.22
C SER A 131 23.77 25.87 -6.52
N VAL A 132 23.04 25.96 -7.62
CA VAL A 132 23.58 25.87 -8.99
C VAL A 132 23.55 27.26 -9.62
N ARG A 133 24.72 27.77 -9.98
CA ARG A 133 24.88 28.98 -10.80
C ARG A 133 24.60 28.60 -12.26
N ALA A 134 23.49 29.07 -12.79
CA ALA A 134 23.06 28.71 -14.12
C ALA A 134 23.77 29.54 -15.20
N HIS A 135 24.36 28.85 -16.16
CA HIS A 135 24.92 29.46 -17.38
C HIS A 135 23.95 29.30 -18.55
N ASN A 136 23.20 28.20 -18.60
CA ASN A 136 22.17 27.96 -19.58
C ASN A 136 20.94 27.32 -18.94
N ILE A 137 19.74 27.73 -19.38
CA ILE A 137 18.45 27.16 -18.92
C ILE A 137 17.57 26.87 -20.12
N THR A 138 17.27 25.63 -20.35
CA THR A 138 16.43 25.14 -21.45
C THR A 138 15.04 24.75 -20.90
N LEU A 139 13.97 25.24 -21.55
CA LEU A 139 12.62 24.81 -21.27
C LEU A 139 12.38 23.43 -21.89
N LEU A 140 12.21 22.40 -21.07
CA LEU A 140 11.98 21.02 -21.50
C LEU A 140 10.50 20.69 -21.63
N SER A 141 9.65 21.30 -20.77
CA SER A 141 8.20 21.11 -20.82
C SER A 141 7.49 22.31 -20.21
N LYS A 142 6.47 22.82 -20.91
CA LYS A 142 5.66 23.94 -20.45
C LYS A 142 4.51 23.47 -19.57
N SER A 143 4.45 23.96 -18.34
CA SER A 143 3.30 23.76 -17.46
C SER A 143 2.15 24.65 -17.90
N LEU A 144 1.03 24.07 -18.32
CA LEU A 144 -0.15 24.79 -18.78
C LEU A 144 -1.15 25.11 -17.66
N LEU A 145 -1.08 24.37 -16.54
CA LEU A 145 -1.84 24.63 -15.33
C LEU A 145 -0.90 25.16 -14.26
N PRO A 146 -1.31 26.18 -13.49
CA PRO A 146 -0.55 26.62 -12.32
C PRO A 146 -0.58 25.53 -11.24
N LEU A 147 0.49 25.42 -10.47
CA LEU A 147 0.49 24.58 -9.29
C LEU A 147 -0.43 25.20 -8.20
N PRO A 148 -1.04 24.38 -7.34
CA PRO A 148 -1.75 24.87 -6.16
C PRO A 148 -0.88 25.81 -5.33
N GLU A 149 -1.49 26.75 -4.61
CA GLU A 149 -0.79 27.78 -3.85
C GLU A 149 0.21 27.20 -2.84
N LYS A 150 1.37 27.86 -2.78
CA LYS A 150 2.59 27.40 -2.10
C LYS A 150 2.46 27.26 -0.58
N PHE A 151 1.51 27.97 0.04
CA PHE A 151 1.40 28.07 1.50
C PHE A 151 0.42 27.08 2.13
N HIS A 152 -0.43 26.48 1.33
CA HIS A 152 -1.46 25.57 1.84
C HIS A 152 -1.38 24.17 1.22
N GLY A 153 -0.54 23.95 0.18
CA GLY A 153 -0.44 22.67 -0.52
C GLY A 153 -1.81 22.23 -1.04
N LEU A 154 -1.91 20.96 -1.40
CA LEU A 154 -3.19 20.32 -1.65
C LEU A 154 -3.68 19.74 -0.31
N GLN A 155 -4.45 20.51 0.49
CA GLN A 155 -4.89 20.11 1.84
C GLN A 155 -6.12 19.22 1.83
N ASP A 156 -6.98 19.38 0.84
CA ASP A 156 -8.16 18.52 0.68
C ASP A 156 -7.72 17.08 0.43
N LYS A 157 -7.98 16.20 1.41
CA LYS A 157 -7.58 14.78 1.36
C LYS A 157 -8.16 14.06 0.15
N GLU A 158 -9.40 14.34 -0.23
CA GLU A 158 -10.02 13.69 -1.37
C GLU A 158 -9.37 14.13 -2.69
N LEU A 159 -9.13 15.42 -2.85
CA LEU A 159 -8.44 15.95 -4.03
C LEU A 159 -6.99 15.43 -4.15
N ARG A 160 -6.29 15.23 -3.02
CA ARG A 160 -4.96 14.59 -2.99
C ARG A 160 -4.98 13.19 -3.58
N PHE A 161 -5.99 12.39 -3.26
CA PHE A 161 -6.13 11.04 -3.80
C PHE A 161 -6.53 11.04 -5.28
N ARG A 162 -7.40 11.95 -5.70
CA ARG A 162 -7.84 12.09 -7.11
C ARG A 162 -6.74 12.65 -8.01
N GLN A 163 -5.95 13.60 -7.51
CA GLN A 163 -4.86 14.24 -8.24
C GLN A 163 -3.50 13.89 -7.61
N ARG A 164 -3.25 12.61 -7.43
CA ARG A 164 -2.01 12.12 -6.81
C ARG A 164 -0.75 12.67 -7.45
N TYR A 165 -0.74 12.90 -8.76
CA TYR A 165 0.37 13.51 -9.47
C TYR A 165 0.62 14.97 -9.02
N VAL A 166 -0.39 15.71 -8.62
CA VAL A 166 -0.24 17.05 -8.03
C VAL A 166 0.23 16.93 -6.58
N ASP A 167 -0.38 16.03 -5.79
CA ASP A 167 -0.01 15.74 -4.41
C ASP A 167 1.50 15.41 -4.30
N LEU A 168 2.01 14.52 -5.15
CA LEU A 168 3.44 14.17 -5.22
C LEU A 168 4.36 15.35 -5.60
N MET A 169 3.84 16.37 -6.31
CA MET A 169 4.60 17.56 -6.66
C MET A 169 4.72 18.55 -5.51
N VAL A 170 3.63 18.73 -4.76
CA VAL A 170 3.53 19.82 -3.77
C VAL A 170 3.76 19.35 -2.33
N ASN A 171 3.53 18.07 -2.05
CA ASN A 171 3.70 17.41 -0.76
C ASN A 171 4.79 16.32 -0.87
N PRO A 172 6.08 16.66 -0.83
CA PRO A 172 7.17 15.69 -1.08
C PRO A 172 7.22 14.55 -0.05
N GLU A 173 6.69 14.74 1.15
CA GLU A 173 6.57 13.71 2.19
C GLU A 173 5.71 12.52 1.76
N VAL A 174 4.69 12.75 0.93
CA VAL A 174 3.81 11.68 0.41
C VAL A 174 4.60 10.63 -0.41
N LYS A 175 5.65 11.08 -1.11
CA LYS A 175 6.51 10.19 -1.89
C LYS A 175 7.20 9.14 -1.02
N LYS A 176 7.48 9.46 0.25
CA LYS A 176 8.14 8.57 1.21
C LYS A 176 7.34 7.28 1.41
N ASN A 177 6.00 7.35 1.49
CA ASN A 177 5.16 6.17 1.67
C ASN A 177 5.36 5.16 0.53
N PHE A 178 5.45 5.64 -0.71
CA PHE A 178 5.65 4.79 -1.88
C PHE A 178 7.07 4.26 -2.03
N ILE A 179 8.06 5.00 -1.53
CA ILE A 179 9.45 4.51 -1.42
C ILE A 179 9.50 3.37 -0.39
N ILE A 180 8.94 3.57 0.80
CA ILE A 180 8.85 2.54 1.85
C ILE A 180 8.10 1.30 1.32
N ARG A 181 6.98 1.50 0.62
CA ARG A 181 6.26 0.38 -0.03
C ARG A 181 7.16 -0.44 -0.96
N SER A 182 7.92 0.25 -1.81
CA SER A 182 8.85 -0.42 -2.74
C SER A 182 9.97 -1.15 -2.00
N GLN A 183 10.50 -0.55 -0.93
CA GLN A 183 11.52 -1.15 -0.08
C GLN A 183 10.99 -2.37 0.67
N PHE A 184 9.77 -2.30 1.21
CA PHE A 184 9.12 -3.42 1.90
C PHE A 184 8.90 -4.63 0.97
N ILE A 185 8.37 -4.41 -0.23
CA ILE A 185 8.20 -5.49 -1.22
C ILE A 185 9.55 -6.10 -1.60
N LYS A 186 10.59 -5.26 -1.78
CA LYS A 186 11.93 -5.77 -2.07
C LYS A 186 12.51 -6.57 -0.91
N PHE A 187 12.35 -6.10 0.33
CA PHE A 187 12.77 -6.80 1.54
C PHE A 187 12.12 -8.17 1.61
N MET A 188 10.79 -8.23 1.44
CA MET A 188 10.01 -9.46 1.48
C MET A 188 10.46 -10.47 0.41
N ARG A 189 10.66 -10.03 -0.83
CA ARG A 189 11.20 -10.89 -1.89
C ARG A 189 12.56 -11.46 -1.51
N ASN A 190 13.48 -10.61 -1.08
CA ASN A 190 14.82 -11.06 -0.67
C ASN A 190 14.76 -12.07 0.49
N TYR A 191 13.85 -11.84 1.46
CA TYR A 191 13.67 -12.75 2.59
C TYR A 191 13.18 -14.12 2.13
N LEU A 192 12.12 -14.17 1.33
CA LEU A 192 11.51 -15.40 0.83
C LEU A 192 12.44 -16.15 -0.13
N ASP A 193 13.10 -15.45 -1.05
CA ASP A 193 14.08 -16.03 -1.98
C ASP A 193 15.25 -16.67 -1.23
N ASN A 194 15.76 -16.01 -0.18
CA ASN A 194 16.83 -16.55 0.68
C ASN A 194 16.38 -17.80 1.47
N MET A 195 15.09 -17.94 1.76
CA MET A 195 14.51 -19.16 2.34
C MET A 195 14.26 -20.25 1.30
N GLY A 196 14.52 -20.00 0.01
CA GLY A 196 14.33 -20.95 -1.08
C GLY A 196 12.89 -21.04 -1.59
N TYR A 197 12.08 -20.03 -1.36
CA TYR A 197 10.78 -19.92 -2.02
C TYR A 197 10.93 -19.50 -3.46
N MET A 198 10.02 -19.94 -4.32
CA MET A 198 9.90 -19.53 -5.71
C MET A 198 8.74 -18.56 -5.87
N GLU A 199 9.00 -17.35 -6.41
CA GLU A 199 7.94 -16.43 -6.83
C GLU A 199 7.26 -17.00 -8.08
N VAL A 200 5.94 -17.07 -8.05
CA VAL A 200 5.12 -17.60 -9.15
C VAL A 200 3.99 -16.63 -9.50
N GLU A 201 3.37 -16.82 -10.65
CA GLU A 201 2.19 -16.08 -11.07
C GLU A 201 1.07 -17.06 -11.39
N THR A 202 -0.13 -16.80 -10.83
CA THR A 202 -1.34 -17.57 -11.09
C THR A 202 -2.39 -16.70 -11.78
N PRO A 203 -3.43 -17.27 -12.40
CA PRO A 203 -4.42 -16.52 -13.14
C PRO A 203 -5.16 -15.46 -12.30
N VAL A 204 -5.30 -14.26 -12.85
CA VAL A 204 -6.18 -13.21 -12.29
C VAL A 204 -7.65 -13.50 -12.60
N LEU A 205 -7.93 -14.08 -13.77
CA LEU A 205 -9.27 -14.46 -14.20
C LEU A 205 -9.49 -15.95 -13.99
N ASN A 206 -10.48 -16.32 -13.23
CA ASN A 206 -10.82 -17.68 -12.87
C ASN A 206 -12.26 -18.03 -13.33
N THR A 207 -12.52 -19.29 -13.57
CA THR A 207 -13.88 -19.80 -13.85
C THR A 207 -14.66 -20.05 -12.57
N ILE A 208 -13.99 -20.12 -11.41
CA ILE A 208 -14.55 -20.32 -10.08
C ILE A 208 -13.89 -19.31 -9.14
N ALA A 209 -14.68 -18.66 -8.27
CA ALA A 209 -14.16 -17.85 -7.18
C ALA A 209 -13.97 -18.73 -5.93
N GLY A 210 -12.80 -18.69 -5.31
CA GLY A 210 -12.49 -19.48 -4.11
C GLY A 210 -11.20 -19.05 -3.43
N GLY A 211 -10.92 -19.64 -2.26
CA GLY A 211 -9.75 -19.33 -1.44
C GLY A 211 -9.96 -18.18 -0.45
N ALA A 212 -11.15 -17.61 -0.39
CA ALA A 212 -11.52 -16.59 0.62
C ALA A 212 -13.04 -16.46 0.70
N ALA A 213 -13.55 -15.99 1.84
CA ALA A 213 -14.92 -15.54 1.98
C ALA A 213 -15.01 -14.08 1.52
N ALA A 214 -15.39 -13.85 0.27
CA ALA A 214 -15.48 -12.51 -0.32
C ALA A 214 -16.34 -12.51 -1.59
N ARG A 215 -16.96 -11.37 -1.90
CA ARG A 215 -17.73 -11.21 -3.14
C ARG A 215 -16.79 -10.88 -4.31
N PRO A 216 -16.81 -11.68 -5.41
CA PRO A 216 -15.95 -11.44 -6.57
C PRO A 216 -16.50 -10.34 -7.49
N PHE A 217 -15.60 -9.70 -8.27
CA PHE A 217 -15.97 -9.00 -9.50
C PHE A 217 -16.17 -10.03 -10.62
N ILE A 218 -17.24 -9.87 -11.39
CA ILE A 218 -17.60 -10.75 -12.51
C ILE A 218 -17.33 -10.02 -13.82
N THR A 219 -16.72 -10.72 -14.78
CA THR A 219 -16.50 -10.24 -16.15
C THR A 219 -16.88 -11.32 -17.14
N HIS A 220 -17.08 -10.95 -18.42
CA HIS A 220 -17.49 -11.88 -19.47
C HIS A 220 -16.36 -12.10 -20.49
N HIS A 221 -16.04 -13.35 -20.80
CA HIS A 221 -15.08 -13.71 -21.85
C HIS A 221 -15.80 -13.91 -23.19
N ASN A 222 -15.80 -12.90 -24.04
CA ASN A 222 -16.58 -12.84 -25.27
C ASN A 222 -16.40 -14.04 -26.22
N THR A 223 -15.18 -14.54 -26.38
CA THR A 223 -14.89 -15.62 -27.34
C THR A 223 -15.36 -16.99 -26.83
N LEU A 224 -15.28 -17.21 -25.51
CA LEU A 224 -15.74 -18.47 -24.91
C LEU A 224 -17.21 -18.41 -24.49
N ASP A 225 -17.81 -17.23 -24.49
CA ASP A 225 -19.19 -16.97 -24.06
C ASP A 225 -19.45 -17.50 -22.64
N ILE A 226 -18.51 -17.18 -21.71
CA ILE A 226 -18.58 -17.57 -20.30
C ILE A 226 -18.32 -16.40 -19.38
N ASP A 227 -18.93 -16.41 -18.21
CA ASP A 227 -18.57 -15.50 -17.12
C ASP A 227 -17.30 -15.99 -16.41
N MET A 228 -16.46 -15.04 -16.03
CA MET A 228 -15.23 -15.27 -15.28
C MET A 228 -15.20 -14.36 -14.06
N TYR A 229 -14.48 -14.77 -13.06
CA TYR A 229 -14.34 -14.07 -11.79
C TYR A 229 -12.91 -13.51 -11.66
N MET A 230 -12.78 -12.25 -11.25
CA MET A 230 -11.50 -11.75 -10.80
C MET A 230 -11.15 -12.41 -9.46
N ARG A 231 -9.90 -12.85 -9.30
CA ARG A 231 -9.45 -13.60 -8.13
C ARG A 231 -9.66 -12.82 -6.82
N ILE A 232 -10.18 -13.50 -5.82
CA ILE A 232 -10.38 -13.01 -4.46
C ILE A 232 -9.28 -13.48 -3.50
N ALA A 233 -8.48 -14.46 -3.91
CA ALA A 233 -7.29 -15.01 -3.27
C ALA A 233 -6.43 -15.75 -4.32
N THR A 234 -5.19 -16.07 -3.98
CA THR A 234 -4.30 -16.93 -4.79
C THR A 234 -4.12 -18.34 -4.19
N GLU A 235 -4.79 -18.64 -3.10
CA GLU A 235 -4.66 -19.83 -2.27
C GLU A 235 -4.78 -21.14 -3.06
N LEU A 236 -5.93 -21.39 -3.71
CA LEU A 236 -6.19 -22.68 -4.34
C LEU A 236 -5.22 -22.99 -5.50
N PRO A 237 -4.86 -22.04 -6.39
CA PRO A 237 -3.80 -22.27 -7.37
C PRO A 237 -2.44 -22.57 -6.75
N LEU A 238 -2.03 -21.87 -5.69
CA LEU A 238 -0.74 -22.10 -5.03
C LEU A 238 -0.68 -23.48 -4.35
N LYS A 239 -1.76 -23.92 -3.71
CA LYS A 239 -1.87 -25.28 -3.15
C LYS A 239 -1.76 -26.35 -4.23
N ARG A 240 -2.30 -26.13 -5.44
CA ARG A 240 -2.11 -27.06 -6.57
C ARG A 240 -0.64 -27.16 -6.99
N LEU A 241 0.15 -26.09 -6.89
CA LEU A 241 1.60 -26.13 -7.12
C LEU A 241 2.32 -26.97 -6.06
N ILE A 242 1.89 -26.88 -4.79
CA ILE A 242 2.40 -27.76 -3.72
C ILE A 242 2.12 -29.23 -4.03
N VAL A 243 0.90 -29.57 -4.44
CA VAL A 243 0.58 -30.93 -4.90
C VAL A 243 1.46 -31.34 -6.08
N GLY A 244 1.77 -30.40 -6.98
CA GLY A 244 2.66 -30.62 -8.13
C GLY A 244 4.14 -30.80 -7.77
N GLY A 245 4.52 -30.71 -6.48
CA GLY A 245 5.89 -30.88 -5.99
C GLY A 245 6.75 -29.60 -5.96
N MET A 246 6.12 -28.43 -6.01
CA MET A 246 6.81 -27.15 -5.76
C MET A 246 6.75 -26.85 -4.26
N ASP A 247 7.74 -27.31 -3.51
CA ASP A 247 7.70 -27.34 -2.03
C ASP A 247 7.59 -25.99 -1.35
N ARG A 248 8.00 -24.89 -1.99
CA ARG A 248 7.93 -23.53 -1.45
C ARG A 248 7.60 -22.54 -2.56
N VAL A 249 6.42 -21.95 -2.50
CA VAL A 249 5.95 -20.99 -3.50
C VAL A 249 5.37 -19.76 -2.82
N TYR A 250 5.49 -18.61 -3.47
CA TYR A 250 4.77 -17.40 -3.08
C TYR A 250 4.35 -16.58 -4.31
N GLU A 251 3.32 -15.79 -4.14
CA GLU A 251 2.87 -14.81 -5.14
C GLU A 251 2.61 -13.48 -4.47
N ILE A 252 3.18 -12.40 -5.01
CA ILE A 252 2.80 -11.03 -4.66
C ILE A 252 1.86 -10.52 -5.75
N GLY A 253 0.59 -10.35 -5.43
CA GLY A 253 -0.42 -10.06 -6.43
C GLY A 253 -1.54 -9.13 -5.98
N ARG A 254 -2.24 -8.58 -6.97
CA ARG A 254 -3.50 -7.88 -6.76
C ARG A 254 -4.63 -8.85 -6.53
N ILE A 255 -5.41 -8.55 -5.51
CA ILE A 255 -6.64 -9.23 -5.14
C ILE A 255 -7.80 -8.26 -5.33
N PHE A 256 -8.96 -8.79 -5.71
CA PHE A 256 -10.14 -8.02 -6.09
C PHE A 256 -11.35 -8.51 -5.31
N ARG A 257 -11.92 -7.65 -4.44
CA ARG A 257 -13.13 -7.95 -3.65
C ARG A 257 -14.16 -6.86 -3.89
N ASN A 258 -15.35 -7.27 -4.34
CA ASN A 258 -16.45 -6.35 -4.65
C ASN A 258 -17.24 -5.99 -3.39
N GLU A 259 -16.55 -5.31 -2.49
CA GLU A 259 -17.01 -4.93 -1.16
C GLU A 259 -16.97 -3.41 -0.98
N GLY A 260 -17.37 -2.94 0.21
CA GLY A 260 -17.35 -1.52 0.57
C GLY A 260 -15.95 -0.92 0.58
N MET A 261 -15.88 0.40 0.52
CA MET A 261 -14.64 1.17 0.63
C MET A 261 -14.64 1.97 1.93
N ASP A 262 -13.65 1.74 2.77
CA ASP A 262 -13.44 2.46 4.02
C ASP A 262 -11.94 2.83 4.20
N PRO A 263 -11.50 3.38 5.35
CA PRO A 263 -10.09 3.67 5.58
C PRO A 263 -9.16 2.46 5.54
N LYS A 264 -9.65 1.23 5.81
CA LYS A 264 -8.88 -0.01 5.86
C LYS A 264 -9.06 -0.89 4.61
N HIS A 265 -10.10 -0.64 3.79
CA HIS A 265 -10.50 -1.48 2.66
C HIS A 265 -10.55 -0.71 1.34
N ASN A 266 -10.03 -1.34 0.29
CA ASN A 266 -10.11 -0.88 -1.11
C ASN A 266 -10.50 -2.07 -1.99
N PRO A 267 -11.34 -1.92 -3.01
CA PRO A 267 -11.83 -3.04 -3.83
C PRO A 267 -10.73 -3.84 -4.52
N GLU A 268 -9.58 -3.23 -4.77
CA GLU A 268 -8.35 -3.88 -5.19
C GLU A 268 -7.22 -3.53 -4.21
N PHE A 269 -6.47 -4.53 -3.79
CA PHE A 269 -5.38 -4.40 -2.85
C PHE A 269 -4.28 -5.41 -3.14
N THR A 270 -3.14 -5.30 -2.49
CA THR A 270 -2.01 -6.20 -2.74
C THR A 270 -1.79 -7.11 -1.54
N THR A 271 -1.68 -8.41 -1.80
CA THR A 271 -1.26 -9.41 -0.82
C THR A 271 0.01 -10.10 -1.26
N VAL A 272 0.70 -10.72 -0.32
CA VAL A 272 1.54 -11.87 -0.57
C VAL A 272 0.84 -13.09 0.00
N GLU A 273 0.79 -14.15 -0.78
CA GLU A 273 0.42 -15.48 -0.28
C GLU A 273 1.59 -16.45 -0.50
N MET A 274 1.88 -17.26 0.50
CA MET A 274 3.00 -18.21 0.48
C MET A 274 2.61 -19.54 1.09
N TYR A 275 3.17 -20.62 0.53
CA TYR A 275 2.91 -21.98 0.96
C TYR A 275 4.22 -22.75 1.02
N GLN A 276 4.38 -23.56 2.09
CA GLN A 276 5.55 -24.39 2.30
C GLN A 276 5.13 -25.81 2.70
N ALA A 277 5.53 -26.78 1.91
CA ALA A 277 5.39 -28.20 2.24
C ALA A 277 6.23 -28.56 3.48
N TYR A 278 5.71 -29.49 4.29
CA TYR A 278 6.33 -29.98 5.52
C TYR A 278 6.54 -28.90 6.58
N ALA A 279 5.70 -27.87 6.56
CA ALA A 279 5.62 -26.79 7.55
C ALA A 279 4.22 -26.76 8.18
N ASP A 280 4.08 -26.00 9.25
CA ASP A 280 2.86 -25.79 9.99
C ASP A 280 2.60 -24.29 10.27
N PHE A 281 1.51 -23.98 10.95
CA PHE A 281 1.16 -22.60 11.30
C PHE A 281 2.16 -21.94 12.27
N HIS A 282 2.93 -22.69 13.06
CA HIS A 282 4.01 -22.13 13.89
C HIS A 282 5.15 -21.58 13.03
N THR A 283 5.52 -22.32 11.99
CA THR A 283 6.50 -21.86 10.98
C THR A 283 6.04 -20.56 10.33
N MET A 284 4.74 -20.46 10.02
CA MET A 284 4.18 -19.24 9.41
C MET A 284 4.16 -18.07 10.40
N MET A 285 3.95 -18.30 11.72
CA MET A 285 4.09 -17.24 12.75
C MET A 285 5.49 -16.68 12.78
N ASP A 286 6.51 -17.54 12.77
CA ASP A 286 7.92 -17.12 12.80
C ASP A 286 8.26 -16.29 11.54
N ILE A 287 7.81 -16.72 10.36
CA ILE A 287 7.99 -15.98 9.10
C ILE A 287 7.30 -14.61 9.14
N ALA A 288 6.06 -14.53 9.66
CA ALA A 288 5.34 -13.25 9.75
C ALA A 288 6.05 -12.27 10.69
N GLU A 289 6.52 -12.75 11.83
CA GLU A 289 7.28 -11.96 12.81
C GLU A 289 8.59 -11.46 12.19
N ASP A 290 9.37 -12.34 11.56
CA ASP A 290 10.64 -12.01 10.91
C ASP A 290 10.49 -10.98 9.79
N ILE A 291 9.46 -11.12 8.94
CA ILE A 291 9.21 -10.19 7.83
C ILE A 291 8.90 -8.78 8.37
N LEU A 292 7.99 -8.66 9.32
CA LEU A 292 7.55 -7.33 9.81
C LEU A 292 8.59 -6.68 10.70
N ALA A 293 9.16 -7.43 11.67
CA ALA A 293 10.20 -6.93 12.54
C ALA A 293 11.48 -6.58 11.75
N GLY A 294 11.89 -7.47 10.84
CA GLY A 294 13.06 -7.25 9.98
C GLY A 294 12.90 -6.04 9.07
N ALA A 295 11.72 -5.89 8.44
CA ALA A 295 11.42 -4.74 7.60
C ALA A 295 11.42 -3.42 8.40
N ALA A 296 10.80 -3.39 9.58
CA ALA A 296 10.83 -2.21 10.44
C ALA A 296 12.26 -1.81 10.81
N LYS A 297 13.09 -2.78 11.18
CA LYS A 297 14.50 -2.54 11.52
C LYS A 297 15.32 -2.07 10.33
N GLU A 298 15.17 -2.68 9.16
CA GLU A 298 15.96 -2.34 7.97
C GLU A 298 15.52 -1.00 7.36
N ILE A 299 14.19 -0.77 7.25
CA ILE A 299 13.65 0.39 6.52
C ILE A 299 13.56 1.62 7.43
N ASN A 300 13.06 1.47 8.66
CA ASN A 300 12.85 2.58 9.59
C ASN A 300 14.03 2.75 10.58
N GLY A 301 14.95 1.78 10.65
CA GLY A 301 16.07 1.77 11.60
C GLY A 301 15.70 1.43 13.04
N SER A 302 14.41 1.12 13.31
CA SER A 302 13.86 0.89 14.65
C SER A 302 12.77 -0.17 14.60
N TYR A 303 12.58 -0.89 15.71
CA TYR A 303 11.39 -1.73 15.95
C TYR A 303 10.17 -0.92 16.44
N GLN A 304 10.41 0.33 16.90
CA GLN A 304 9.34 1.21 17.36
C GLN A 304 8.77 1.97 16.17
N VAL A 305 7.46 1.84 15.99
CA VAL A 305 6.70 2.58 14.98
C VAL A 305 5.48 3.23 15.62
N GLU A 306 5.04 4.36 15.07
CA GLU A 306 3.79 5.02 15.46
C GLU A 306 2.74 4.72 14.40
N TRP A 307 1.59 4.18 14.79
CA TRP A 307 0.48 3.90 13.90
C TRP A 307 -0.86 4.12 14.58
N MET A 308 -1.79 4.81 13.90
CA MET A 308 -3.12 5.15 14.43
C MET A 308 -3.09 5.83 15.81
N GLY A 309 -2.02 6.61 16.07
CA GLY A 309 -1.84 7.30 17.35
C GLY A 309 -1.25 6.46 18.48
N GLU A 310 -0.97 5.18 18.23
CA GLU A 310 -0.39 4.25 19.19
C GLU A 310 1.10 4.00 18.93
N GLN A 311 1.87 3.78 19.99
CA GLN A 311 3.26 3.35 19.89
C GLN A 311 3.31 1.82 19.85
N ILE A 312 3.79 1.29 18.74
CA ILE A 312 3.86 -0.16 18.47
C ILE A 312 5.29 -0.64 18.57
N ASP A 313 5.51 -1.66 19.39
CA ASP A 313 6.82 -2.33 19.54
C ASP A 313 6.85 -3.63 18.72
N LEU A 314 7.60 -3.58 17.61
CA LEU A 314 7.80 -4.73 16.72
C LEU A 314 9.02 -5.57 17.10
N THR A 315 9.59 -5.40 18.32
CA THR A 315 10.67 -6.26 18.80
C THR A 315 10.20 -7.72 18.83
N PRO A 316 10.95 -8.68 18.24
CA PRO A 316 10.56 -10.09 18.20
C PRO A 316 10.25 -10.69 19.58
N GLY A 317 9.37 -11.69 19.60
CA GLY A 317 8.83 -12.31 20.80
C GLY A 317 7.38 -11.92 21.04
N TRP A 318 6.61 -11.77 19.98
CA TRP A 318 5.23 -11.33 20.02
C TRP A 318 4.31 -12.31 20.74
N ARG A 319 3.26 -11.77 21.31
CA ARG A 319 2.28 -12.55 22.07
C ARG A 319 1.57 -13.56 21.18
N ARG A 320 1.47 -14.81 21.66
CA ARG A 320 0.68 -15.90 21.05
C ARG A 320 -0.42 -16.28 22.03
N LEU A 321 -1.68 -16.14 21.63
CA LEU A 321 -2.84 -16.31 22.51
C LEU A 321 -3.91 -17.12 21.76
N THR A 322 -4.45 -18.16 22.39
CA THR A 322 -5.57 -18.88 21.78
C THR A 322 -6.83 -18.02 21.80
N MET A 323 -7.75 -18.21 20.85
CA MET A 323 -9.01 -17.46 20.83
C MET A 323 -9.82 -17.70 22.12
N VAL A 324 -9.83 -18.92 22.64
CA VAL A 324 -10.48 -19.26 23.92
C VAL A 324 -9.88 -18.45 25.06
N ASP A 325 -8.55 -18.40 25.16
CA ASP A 325 -7.86 -17.63 26.19
C ASP A 325 -8.06 -16.13 26.01
N ALA A 326 -8.08 -15.64 24.78
CA ALA A 326 -8.34 -14.24 24.47
C ALA A 326 -9.75 -13.83 24.95
N VAL A 327 -10.77 -14.59 24.63
CA VAL A 327 -12.14 -14.30 25.07
C VAL A 327 -12.24 -14.42 26.60
N LYS A 328 -11.59 -15.40 27.20
CA LYS A 328 -11.54 -15.53 28.67
C LYS A 328 -10.87 -14.31 29.31
N GLU A 329 -9.75 -13.84 28.80
CA GLU A 329 -9.01 -12.70 29.35
C GLU A 329 -9.76 -11.37 29.19
N TYR A 330 -10.28 -11.09 28.01
CA TYR A 330 -10.83 -9.78 27.67
C TYR A 330 -12.34 -9.65 27.92
N VAL A 331 -13.07 -10.79 27.93
CA VAL A 331 -14.54 -10.83 28.09
C VAL A 331 -14.98 -11.50 29.36
N GLY A 332 -14.14 -12.39 29.91
CA GLY A 332 -14.44 -13.14 31.16
C GLY A 332 -15.25 -14.42 30.96
N VAL A 333 -15.47 -14.86 29.71
CA VAL A 333 -16.19 -16.10 29.38
C VAL A 333 -15.19 -17.21 29.04
N ASP A 334 -15.25 -18.33 29.78
CA ASP A 334 -14.38 -19.49 29.55
C ASP A 334 -15.04 -20.51 28.61
N PHE A 335 -14.89 -20.31 27.33
CA PHE A 335 -15.39 -21.24 26.32
C PHE A 335 -14.73 -22.63 26.37
N GLY A 336 -13.54 -22.74 26.95
CA GLY A 336 -12.89 -24.04 27.19
C GLY A 336 -13.67 -24.96 28.14
N ALA A 337 -14.42 -24.40 29.05
CA ALA A 337 -15.27 -25.14 29.97
C ALA A 337 -16.67 -25.47 29.40
N ILE A 338 -17.08 -24.84 28.31
CA ILE A 338 -18.39 -25.01 27.67
C ILE A 338 -18.30 -26.09 26.60
N THR A 339 -19.22 -27.06 26.62
CA THR A 339 -19.25 -28.15 25.60
C THR A 339 -20.54 -28.19 24.80
N ASP A 340 -21.56 -27.43 25.18
CA ASP A 340 -22.89 -27.41 24.58
C ASP A 340 -23.12 -26.11 23.81
N ASP A 341 -23.68 -26.23 22.60
CA ASP A 341 -23.92 -25.10 21.71
C ASP A 341 -24.90 -24.07 22.32
N ALA A 342 -25.96 -24.52 22.96
CA ALA A 342 -26.94 -23.62 23.54
C ALA A 342 -26.37 -22.86 24.76
N GLU A 343 -25.50 -23.50 25.55
CA GLU A 343 -24.77 -22.86 26.67
C GLU A 343 -23.80 -21.81 26.12
N ALA A 344 -23.05 -22.12 25.03
CA ALA A 344 -22.14 -21.19 24.41
C ALA A 344 -22.85 -19.93 23.86
N VAL A 345 -23.96 -20.12 23.13
CA VAL A 345 -24.81 -19.03 22.64
C VAL A 345 -25.39 -18.20 23.79
N ALA A 346 -25.82 -18.83 24.91
CA ALA A 346 -26.32 -18.12 26.07
C ALA A 346 -25.22 -17.30 26.76
N ALA A 347 -23.99 -17.84 26.85
CA ALA A 347 -22.84 -17.16 27.42
C ALA A 347 -22.44 -15.93 26.58
N ALA A 348 -22.43 -16.04 25.25
CA ALA A 348 -22.17 -14.91 24.34
C ALA A 348 -23.23 -13.79 24.52
N LYS A 349 -24.51 -14.16 24.55
CA LYS A 349 -25.60 -13.21 24.82
C LYS A 349 -25.51 -12.52 26.17
N ALA A 350 -25.08 -13.24 27.23
CA ALA A 350 -24.93 -12.68 28.55
C ALA A 350 -23.91 -11.53 28.62
N VAL A 351 -22.93 -11.51 27.70
CA VAL A 351 -21.93 -10.44 27.59
C VAL A 351 -22.26 -9.42 26.50
N GLY A 352 -23.50 -9.44 25.98
CA GLY A 352 -23.98 -8.49 24.98
C GLY A 352 -23.42 -8.73 23.59
N VAL A 353 -23.19 -9.97 23.21
CA VAL A 353 -22.79 -10.40 21.87
C VAL A 353 -23.98 -11.08 21.18
N GLU A 354 -24.24 -10.69 19.95
CA GLU A 354 -25.30 -11.28 19.13
C GLU A 354 -24.70 -12.02 17.94
N LEU A 355 -25.19 -13.22 17.67
CA LEU A 355 -24.86 -13.94 16.45
C LEU A 355 -25.73 -13.42 15.30
N ALA A 356 -25.14 -13.30 14.11
CA ALA A 356 -25.87 -12.95 12.91
C ALA A 356 -27.01 -13.97 12.65
N ASP A 357 -28.13 -13.52 12.08
CA ASP A 357 -29.31 -14.37 11.85
C ASP A 357 -29.01 -15.56 10.91
N ALA A 358 -28.11 -15.35 9.94
CA ALA A 358 -27.65 -16.37 8.99
C ALA A 358 -26.63 -17.35 9.60
N ALA A 359 -25.99 -17.01 10.72
CA ALA A 359 -24.99 -17.86 11.34
C ALA A 359 -25.63 -19.05 12.07
N GLU A 360 -25.06 -20.23 11.92
CA GLU A 360 -25.43 -21.39 12.73
C GLU A 360 -25.12 -21.09 14.21
N LYS A 361 -26.03 -21.45 15.08
CA LYS A 361 -25.91 -21.22 16.53
C LYS A 361 -25.09 -22.33 17.20
N THR A 362 -23.80 -22.36 16.89
CA THR A 362 -22.84 -23.33 17.39
C THR A 362 -21.90 -22.71 18.43
N TRP A 363 -21.19 -23.58 19.16
CA TRP A 363 -20.13 -23.19 20.07
C TRP A 363 -19.05 -22.33 19.37
N GLY A 364 -18.62 -22.77 18.18
CA GLY A 364 -17.57 -22.08 17.43
C GLY A 364 -17.99 -20.69 16.95
N ASN A 365 -19.20 -20.54 16.40
CA ASN A 365 -19.70 -19.24 15.98
C ASN A 365 -19.94 -18.29 17.18
N ALA A 366 -20.34 -18.82 18.35
CA ALA A 366 -20.47 -18.02 19.56
C ALA A 366 -19.10 -17.53 20.09
N LEU A 367 -18.08 -18.40 20.08
CA LEU A 367 -16.71 -18.03 20.43
C LEU A 367 -16.16 -16.96 19.48
N TYR A 368 -16.28 -17.16 18.17
CA TYR A 368 -15.81 -16.21 17.16
C TYR A 368 -16.51 -14.85 17.29
N ALA A 369 -17.84 -14.83 17.45
CA ALA A 369 -18.57 -13.58 17.62
C ALA A 369 -18.16 -12.83 18.91
N CYS A 370 -17.82 -13.52 19.99
CA CYS A 370 -17.27 -12.89 21.19
C CYS A 370 -15.90 -12.28 20.93
N PHE A 371 -15.05 -12.96 20.17
CA PHE A 371 -13.74 -12.45 19.78
C PHE A 371 -13.89 -11.20 18.91
N ASP A 372 -14.59 -11.30 17.80
CA ASP A 372 -14.82 -10.24 16.82
C ASP A 372 -15.39 -8.96 17.47
N GLN A 373 -16.48 -9.09 18.23
CA GLN A 373 -17.18 -7.91 18.76
C GLN A 373 -16.57 -7.33 20.05
N LYS A 374 -15.72 -8.05 20.78
CA LYS A 374 -15.27 -7.64 22.13
C LYS A 374 -13.77 -7.69 22.37
N VAL A 375 -13.01 -8.40 21.55
CA VAL A 375 -11.57 -8.61 21.77
C VAL A 375 -10.73 -7.88 20.73
N GLU A 376 -11.08 -7.98 19.45
CA GLU A 376 -10.28 -7.45 18.33
C GLU A 376 -9.88 -5.98 18.54
N GLU A 377 -10.83 -5.11 18.89
CA GLU A 377 -10.59 -3.68 19.16
C GLU A 377 -9.63 -3.40 20.32
N LYS A 378 -9.27 -4.40 21.12
CA LYS A 378 -8.35 -4.25 22.27
C LYS A 378 -6.92 -4.70 21.94
N LEU A 379 -6.69 -5.26 20.76
CA LEU A 379 -5.40 -5.77 20.32
C LEU A 379 -4.55 -4.64 19.71
N ILE A 380 -3.75 -3.97 20.55
CA ILE A 380 -2.89 -2.86 20.13
C ILE A 380 -1.51 -3.37 19.70
N GLN A 381 -0.81 -4.08 20.60
CA GLN A 381 0.52 -4.61 20.34
C GLN A 381 0.45 -5.89 19.50
N PRO A 382 1.52 -6.23 18.74
CA PRO A 382 1.54 -7.43 17.91
C PRO A 382 1.12 -8.67 18.67
N THR A 383 0.02 -9.29 18.25
CA THR A 383 -0.56 -10.46 18.90
C THR A 383 -1.07 -11.45 17.87
N PHE A 384 -0.57 -12.67 17.94
CA PHE A 384 -1.11 -13.80 17.20
C PHE A 384 -2.29 -14.38 17.98
N ILE A 385 -3.47 -14.33 17.39
CA ILE A 385 -4.64 -15.06 17.89
C ILE A 385 -4.67 -16.41 17.16
N THR A 386 -4.65 -17.48 17.94
CA THR A 386 -4.52 -18.84 17.42
C THR A 386 -5.73 -19.71 17.75
N MET A 387 -5.84 -20.86 17.14
CA MET A 387 -6.87 -21.86 17.42
C MET A 387 -8.29 -21.34 17.17
N TYR A 388 -8.55 -21.01 15.92
CA TYR A 388 -9.88 -20.59 15.45
C TYR A 388 -10.87 -21.77 15.40
N PRO A 389 -12.18 -21.51 15.58
CA PRO A 389 -13.20 -22.54 15.40
C PRO A 389 -13.23 -23.08 13.96
N VAL A 390 -13.61 -24.36 13.84
CA VAL A 390 -13.70 -25.04 12.54
C VAL A 390 -14.78 -24.42 11.64
N GLU A 391 -15.83 -23.88 12.21
CA GLU A 391 -16.96 -23.27 11.53
C GLU A 391 -16.55 -22.06 10.66
N VAL A 392 -15.53 -21.33 11.12
CA VAL A 392 -14.99 -20.13 10.41
C VAL A 392 -13.67 -20.41 9.71
N SER A 393 -13.27 -21.68 9.55
CA SER A 393 -11.95 -22.05 9.01
C SER A 393 -12.04 -23.23 8.02
N PRO A 394 -12.70 -23.05 6.85
CA PRO A 394 -13.06 -24.15 5.94
C PRO A 394 -11.85 -24.84 5.27
N LEU A 395 -10.68 -24.17 5.18
CA LEU A 395 -9.49 -24.67 4.48
C LEU A 395 -8.36 -25.10 5.44
N THR A 396 -8.65 -25.10 6.75
CA THR A 396 -7.63 -25.30 7.79
C THR A 396 -7.73 -26.69 8.44
N LYS A 397 -6.59 -27.27 8.78
CA LYS A 397 -6.50 -28.53 9.49
C LYS A 397 -7.03 -28.39 10.92
N ARG A 398 -7.80 -29.40 11.38
CA ARG A 398 -8.26 -29.47 12.76
C ARG A 398 -7.10 -29.66 13.73
N SER A 399 -7.20 -29.03 14.90
CA SER A 399 -6.26 -29.29 15.98
C SER A 399 -6.45 -30.73 16.52
N PRO A 400 -5.38 -31.50 16.65
CA PRO A 400 -5.47 -32.83 17.25
C PRO A 400 -5.82 -32.80 18.75
N ALA A 401 -5.58 -31.68 19.42
CA ALA A 401 -5.88 -31.50 20.85
C ALA A 401 -7.37 -31.22 21.14
N ASP A 402 -8.03 -30.44 20.25
CA ASP A 402 -9.47 -30.16 20.31
C ASP A 402 -10.01 -30.07 18.88
N PRO A 403 -10.78 -31.05 18.39
CA PRO A 403 -11.25 -31.08 17.00
C PRO A 403 -12.32 -30.01 16.68
N ARG A 404 -12.80 -29.24 17.66
CA ARG A 404 -13.63 -28.05 17.44
C ARG A 404 -12.81 -26.86 16.94
N LEU A 405 -11.48 -26.89 17.16
CA LEU A 405 -10.54 -25.85 16.81
C LEU A 405 -9.66 -26.27 15.63
N THR A 406 -9.04 -25.29 15.02
CA THR A 406 -8.14 -25.46 13.86
C THR A 406 -6.77 -24.86 14.15
N GLU A 407 -5.73 -25.37 13.50
CA GLU A 407 -4.37 -24.83 13.55
C GLU A 407 -4.26 -23.60 12.62
N ARG A 408 -4.91 -22.49 13.03
CA ARG A 408 -4.97 -21.21 12.37
C ARG A 408 -4.52 -20.10 13.29
N PHE A 409 -3.91 -19.08 12.73
CA PHE A 409 -3.75 -17.81 13.41
C PHE A 409 -4.12 -16.63 12.52
N GLU A 410 -4.48 -15.53 13.14
CA GLU A 410 -4.43 -14.19 12.57
C GLU A 410 -3.51 -13.31 13.41
N LEU A 411 -2.74 -12.45 12.72
CA LEU A 411 -1.86 -11.47 13.36
C LEU A 411 -2.57 -10.13 13.42
N PHE A 412 -2.80 -9.65 14.64
CA PHE A 412 -3.37 -8.34 14.90
C PHE A 412 -2.32 -7.35 15.39
N ILE A 413 -2.34 -6.15 14.83
CA ILE A 413 -1.60 -4.98 15.31
C ILE A 413 -2.53 -3.78 15.16
N CYS A 414 -2.73 -3.02 16.24
CA CYS A 414 -3.59 -1.82 16.26
C CYS A 414 -4.98 -2.06 15.65
N HIS A 415 -5.71 -3.06 16.17
CA HIS A 415 -7.06 -3.47 15.73
C HIS A 415 -7.16 -3.84 14.24
N SER A 416 -6.08 -4.28 13.65
CA SER A 416 -6.03 -4.61 12.23
C SER A 416 -5.37 -5.95 12.02
N GLU A 417 -6.03 -6.83 11.30
CA GLU A 417 -5.47 -8.07 10.80
C GLU A 417 -4.44 -7.76 9.72
N LEU A 418 -3.18 -8.21 9.90
CA LEU A 418 -2.09 -8.04 8.95
C LEU A 418 -1.76 -9.33 8.20
N ALA A 419 -1.95 -10.48 8.85
CA ALA A 419 -1.70 -11.80 8.26
C ALA A 419 -2.70 -12.82 8.80
N ASN A 420 -3.01 -13.81 7.94
CA ASN A 420 -3.84 -14.97 8.24
C ASN A 420 -3.12 -16.21 7.73
N ALA A 421 -2.96 -17.22 8.56
CA ALA A 421 -2.20 -18.41 8.21
C ALA A 421 -2.66 -19.64 8.98
N TYR A 422 -2.38 -20.79 8.40
CA TYR A 422 -2.76 -22.06 9.01
C TYR A 422 -1.92 -23.25 8.55
N SER A 423 -2.03 -24.36 9.29
CA SER A 423 -1.72 -25.66 8.75
C SER A 423 -2.83 -26.07 7.80
N GLU A 424 -2.48 -26.31 6.54
CA GLU A 424 -3.42 -26.55 5.47
C GLU A 424 -4.18 -27.86 5.66
N LEU A 425 -5.49 -27.84 5.45
CA LEU A 425 -6.28 -29.05 5.35
C LEU A 425 -5.81 -29.83 4.11
N ASN A 426 -5.33 -31.05 4.32
CA ASN A 426 -4.84 -31.93 3.25
C ASN A 426 -5.59 -33.25 3.17
N ASP A 427 -6.73 -33.37 3.86
CA ASP A 427 -7.67 -34.48 3.72
C ASP A 427 -8.76 -34.11 2.70
N PRO A 428 -8.78 -34.73 1.50
CA PRO A 428 -9.75 -34.38 0.46
C PRO A 428 -11.19 -34.73 0.86
N ILE A 429 -11.38 -35.69 1.77
CA ILE A 429 -12.73 -36.11 2.22
C ILE A 429 -13.30 -35.05 3.17
N ASP A 430 -12.54 -34.60 4.17
CA ASP A 430 -12.96 -33.50 5.07
C ASP A 430 -13.11 -32.19 4.28
N GLN A 431 -12.22 -31.92 3.30
CA GLN A 431 -12.31 -30.71 2.47
C GLN A 431 -13.61 -30.68 1.65
N ARG A 432 -14.00 -31.81 1.03
CA ARG A 432 -15.28 -31.92 0.29
C ARG A 432 -16.48 -31.62 1.19
N GLN A 433 -16.53 -32.22 2.39
CA GLN A 433 -17.61 -31.98 3.34
C GLN A 433 -17.72 -30.52 3.78
N ARG A 434 -16.60 -29.82 3.89
CA ARG A 434 -16.59 -28.41 4.24
C ARG A 434 -17.06 -27.53 3.08
N PHE A 435 -16.64 -27.83 1.86
CA PHE A 435 -17.15 -27.12 0.68
C PHE A 435 -18.65 -27.34 0.47
N GLU A 436 -19.16 -28.55 0.69
CA GLU A 436 -20.61 -28.83 0.62
C GLU A 436 -21.40 -27.99 1.63
N LYS A 437 -20.89 -27.82 2.86
CA LYS A 437 -21.50 -26.91 3.85
C LYS A 437 -21.45 -25.43 3.40
N GLN A 438 -20.37 -24.99 2.78
CA GLN A 438 -20.28 -23.63 2.23
C GLN A 438 -21.30 -23.41 1.13
N VAL A 439 -21.52 -24.39 0.24
CA VAL A 439 -22.54 -24.33 -0.79
C VAL A 439 -23.96 -24.24 -0.18
N GLU A 440 -24.25 -25.02 0.88
CA GLU A 440 -25.53 -24.91 1.59
C GLU A 440 -25.74 -23.52 2.23
N GLN A 441 -24.70 -22.90 2.77
CA GLN A 441 -24.76 -21.53 3.31
C GLN A 441 -25.03 -20.51 2.20
N ARG A 442 -24.40 -20.68 1.04
CA ARG A 442 -24.62 -19.85 -0.14
C ARG A 442 -26.06 -19.94 -0.64
N GLU A 443 -26.65 -21.12 -0.67
CA GLU A 443 -28.07 -21.32 -1.05
C GLU A 443 -29.04 -20.64 -0.05
N ARG A 444 -28.62 -20.43 1.20
CA ARG A 444 -29.36 -19.67 2.21
C ARG A 444 -29.17 -18.15 2.10
N GLY A 445 -28.38 -17.66 1.13
CA GLY A 445 -28.20 -16.24 0.83
C GLY A 445 -26.89 -15.61 1.28
N ASP A 446 -25.90 -16.42 1.68
CA ASP A 446 -24.56 -15.95 1.99
C ASP A 446 -23.69 -15.96 0.73
N ASP A 447 -23.65 -14.84 0.02
CA ASP A 447 -22.91 -14.68 -1.25
C ASP A 447 -21.38 -14.66 -1.08
N GLU A 448 -20.88 -14.64 0.15
CA GLU A 448 -19.44 -14.56 0.45
C GLU A 448 -18.81 -15.94 0.66
N THR A 449 -19.62 -17.01 0.76
CA THR A 449 -19.12 -18.37 0.92
C THR A 449 -18.47 -18.93 -0.34
N GLU A 450 -17.55 -19.87 -0.15
CA GLU A 450 -16.78 -20.48 -1.24
C GLU A 450 -17.66 -21.31 -2.20
N MET A 451 -17.23 -21.37 -3.46
CA MET A 451 -17.79 -22.24 -4.47
C MET A 451 -17.11 -23.63 -4.41
N LEU A 452 -17.85 -24.68 -4.79
CA LEU A 452 -17.26 -26.01 -4.91
C LEU A 452 -16.27 -26.08 -6.06
N ASP A 453 -14.99 -26.31 -5.76
CA ASP A 453 -13.90 -26.47 -6.72
C ASP A 453 -13.50 -27.96 -6.84
N GLU A 454 -14.14 -28.65 -7.78
CA GLU A 454 -13.89 -30.09 -8.05
C GLU A 454 -12.46 -30.35 -8.56
N ASP A 455 -11.85 -29.42 -9.27
CA ASP A 455 -10.49 -29.58 -9.76
C ASP A 455 -9.48 -29.47 -8.62
N PHE A 456 -9.71 -28.58 -7.64
CA PHE A 456 -8.92 -28.52 -6.43
C PHE A 456 -9.03 -29.81 -5.59
N LEU A 457 -10.26 -30.32 -5.40
CA LEU A 457 -10.48 -31.60 -4.71
C LEU A 457 -9.77 -32.75 -5.42
N THR A 458 -9.87 -32.81 -6.75
CA THR A 458 -9.14 -33.81 -7.56
C THR A 458 -7.63 -33.68 -7.35
N ALA A 459 -7.09 -32.45 -7.32
CA ALA A 459 -5.66 -32.25 -7.04
C ALA A 459 -5.29 -32.79 -5.66
N MET A 460 -6.08 -32.52 -4.62
CA MET A 460 -5.84 -33.05 -3.27
C MET A 460 -5.86 -34.59 -3.22
N GLU A 461 -6.70 -35.25 -4.01
CA GLU A 461 -6.77 -36.71 -4.10
C GLU A 461 -5.49 -37.34 -4.67
N TYR A 462 -4.67 -36.60 -5.43
CA TYR A 462 -3.32 -37.06 -5.83
C TYR A 462 -2.32 -37.02 -4.67
N GLY A 463 -2.67 -36.39 -3.56
CA GLY A 463 -1.88 -36.32 -2.33
C GLY A 463 -1.23 -34.95 -2.13
N MET A 464 -1.75 -34.20 -1.18
CA MET A 464 -1.16 -32.94 -0.72
C MET A 464 -0.30 -33.21 0.53
N PRO A 465 0.99 -32.83 0.55
CA PRO A 465 1.81 -32.99 1.75
C PRO A 465 1.30 -32.10 2.89
N PRO A 466 1.65 -32.38 4.17
CA PRO A 466 1.46 -31.41 5.23
C PRO A 466 2.08 -30.06 4.83
N THR A 467 1.33 -28.98 4.94
CA THR A 467 1.72 -27.68 4.39
C THR A 467 1.31 -26.57 5.35
N GLY A 468 2.17 -25.60 5.56
CA GLY A 468 1.82 -24.31 6.16
C GLY A 468 1.60 -23.27 5.06
N GLY A 469 0.54 -22.48 5.18
CA GLY A 469 0.24 -21.39 4.26
C GLY A 469 -0.08 -20.11 4.99
N MET A 470 0.24 -18.96 4.37
CA MET A 470 0.01 -17.64 4.93
C MET A 470 -0.33 -16.62 3.86
N GLY A 471 -1.38 -15.83 4.11
CA GLY A 471 -1.67 -14.60 3.40
C GLY A 471 -1.33 -13.38 4.27
N MET A 472 -0.65 -12.38 3.69
CA MET A 472 -0.32 -11.13 4.38
C MET A 472 -0.71 -9.92 3.50
N GLY A 473 -1.43 -8.97 4.11
CA GLY A 473 -1.87 -7.75 3.44
C GLY A 473 -0.73 -6.72 3.31
N ILE A 474 -0.12 -6.60 2.13
CA ILE A 474 1.00 -5.68 1.91
C ILE A 474 0.60 -4.22 2.18
N ASP A 475 -0.60 -3.81 1.79
CA ASP A 475 -1.07 -2.44 2.01
C ASP A 475 -1.13 -2.10 3.50
N ARG A 476 -1.68 -3.00 4.34
CA ARG A 476 -1.74 -2.80 5.80
C ARG A 476 -0.35 -2.82 6.45
N CYS A 477 0.55 -3.69 6.00
CA CYS A 477 1.95 -3.69 6.47
C CYS A 477 2.66 -2.37 6.13
N VAL A 478 2.41 -1.81 4.95
CA VAL A 478 2.95 -0.50 4.56
C VAL A 478 2.32 0.63 5.37
N MET A 479 1.02 0.57 5.68
CA MET A 479 0.38 1.54 6.60
C MET A 479 1.08 1.52 7.96
N LEU A 480 1.32 0.36 8.55
CA LEU A 480 2.07 0.20 9.80
C LEU A 480 3.47 0.83 9.72
N LEU A 481 4.25 0.52 8.67
CA LEU A 481 5.63 1.00 8.52
C LEU A 481 5.75 2.50 8.20
N THR A 482 4.69 3.10 7.67
CA THR A 482 4.66 4.53 7.30
C THR A 482 3.90 5.41 8.29
N GLY A 483 3.14 4.81 9.22
CA GLY A 483 2.22 5.53 10.10
C GLY A 483 1.00 6.08 9.36
N ALA A 484 0.63 5.52 8.20
CA ALA A 484 -0.53 5.97 7.43
C ALA A 484 -1.84 5.46 8.06
N ASP A 485 -2.81 6.36 8.24
CA ASP A 485 -4.11 6.04 8.87
C ASP A 485 -5.11 5.42 7.89
N THR A 486 -4.87 5.54 6.59
CA THR A 486 -5.79 5.02 5.57
C THR A 486 -5.04 4.34 4.42
N ILE A 487 -5.61 3.24 3.95
CA ILE A 487 -5.11 2.46 2.81
C ILE A 487 -4.90 3.32 1.55
N ARG A 488 -5.69 4.40 1.38
CA ARG A 488 -5.56 5.34 0.26
C ARG A 488 -4.25 6.12 0.26
N GLU A 489 -3.57 6.24 1.39
CA GLU A 489 -2.27 6.92 1.49
C GLU A 489 -1.12 6.05 1.00
N VAL A 490 -1.30 4.74 0.98
CA VAL A 490 -0.28 3.76 0.55
C VAL A 490 -0.58 3.13 -0.82
N ILE A 491 -1.72 3.46 -1.43
CA ILE A 491 -2.06 3.13 -2.83
C ILE A 491 -1.89 4.38 -3.69
N LEU A 492 -1.14 4.29 -4.81
CA LEU A 492 -0.88 5.44 -5.69
C LEU A 492 -2.17 6.04 -6.24
N PHE A 493 -3.04 5.20 -6.79
CA PHE A 493 -4.32 5.60 -7.38
C PHE A 493 -5.43 4.74 -6.77
N PRO A 494 -5.92 5.09 -5.56
CA PRO A 494 -7.00 4.34 -4.93
C PRO A 494 -8.31 4.50 -5.70
N THR A 495 -9.18 3.51 -5.59
CA THR A 495 -10.53 3.60 -6.15
C THR A 495 -11.28 4.74 -5.46
N MET A 496 -11.88 5.63 -6.26
CA MET A 496 -12.63 6.78 -5.77
C MET A 496 -14.02 6.80 -6.41
N LYS A 497 -15.03 7.19 -5.63
CA LYS A 497 -16.37 7.43 -6.20
C LYS A 497 -16.27 8.50 -7.30
N PRO A 498 -16.86 8.30 -8.50
CA PRO A 498 -16.91 9.34 -9.52
C PRO A 498 -17.47 10.66 -8.95
N LEU A 499 -16.97 11.79 -9.46
CA LEU A 499 -17.61 13.09 -9.24
C LEU A 499 -18.78 13.17 -10.22
N ASP A 500 -19.94 13.57 -9.72
CA ASP A 500 -21.15 13.80 -10.53
C ASP A 500 -20.93 14.94 -11.52
#